data_d6c10bacefbc06efa8d9aa548ef6afd4
#
_entry.id   d6c10bacefbc06efa8d9aa548ef6afd4
#
_cell.length_a   1.000
_cell.length_b   1.000
_cell.length_c   1.000
_cell.angle_alpha   90.00
_cell.angle_beta   90.00
_cell.angle_gamma   90.00
#
_symmetry.space_group_name_H-M   'P 1'
#
loop_
_entity.id
_entity.type
_entity.pdbx_description
1 polymer ?
#
loop_
_entity_poly.entity_id
_entity_poly.type
_entity_poly.pdbx_seq_one_letter_code
_entity_poly.pdbx_strand_id
1 'polypeptide(L)'
;MHPYPHVYRVDASAAADGEVTLSGAGLPALPSMPPPEFDGPPGYWSPETLLAAAVADCFVLSFRAVARASKFEWQSLTAEVEGVLAPRERHGERR
;
A
#
# COMPACT_ATOMS: atom_id res chain seq x y z
N MET A 1 -9.88 -12.89 -17.93
CA MET A 1 -9.38 -11.51 -17.71
C MET A 1 -10.37 -10.52 -18.30
N HIS A 2 -10.62 -9.46 -17.58
CA HIS A 2 -11.54 -8.43 -18.06
C HIS A 2 -10.84 -7.51 -19.06
N PRO A 3 -11.58 -6.95 -19.99
CA PRO A 3 -10.97 -6.03 -20.95
C PRO A 3 -10.57 -4.72 -20.27
N TYR A 4 -9.59 -4.07 -20.86
CA TYR A 4 -9.15 -2.75 -20.39
C TYR A 4 -10.12 -1.67 -20.87
N PRO A 5 -10.25 -0.58 -20.14
CA PRO A 5 -9.50 -0.23 -18.94
C PRO A 5 -10.07 -0.90 -17.69
N HIS A 6 -9.20 -1.13 -16.72
CA HIS A 6 -9.61 -1.59 -15.39
C HIS A 6 -9.69 -0.38 -14.48
N VAL A 7 -10.80 -0.22 -13.79
CA VAL A 7 -11.01 0.95 -12.94
C VAL A 7 -11.22 0.48 -11.50
N TYR A 8 -10.48 1.09 -10.58
CA TYR A 8 -10.54 0.74 -9.18
C TYR A 8 -10.92 1.98 -8.40
N ARG A 9 -11.96 1.89 -7.58
CA ARG A 9 -12.47 3.02 -6.81
C ARG A 9 -12.47 2.70 -5.34
N VAL A 10 -11.96 3.63 -4.57
CA VAL A 10 -12.03 3.56 -3.11
C VAL A 10 -12.39 4.94 -2.60
N ASP A 11 -12.94 4.97 -1.39
CA ASP A 11 -13.33 6.20 -0.74
C ASP A 11 -12.67 6.31 0.61
N ALA A 12 -12.49 7.53 1.06
CA ALA A 12 -11.99 7.80 2.40
C ALA A 12 -12.92 8.82 3.03
N SER A 13 -13.31 8.58 4.26
CA SER A 13 -14.17 9.51 4.98
C SER A 13 -13.71 9.66 6.40
N ALA A 14 -13.89 10.83 6.97
CA ALA A 14 -13.46 11.13 8.31
C ALA A 14 -14.19 12.34 8.86
N ALA A 15 -14.30 12.39 10.19
CA ALA A 15 -14.66 13.61 10.88
C ALA A 15 -13.40 14.47 11.03
N ALA A 16 -13.50 15.57 11.80
CA ALA A 16 -12.35 16.43 12.02
C ALA A 16 -11.27 15.73 12.82
N ASP A 17 -11.64 14.78 13.65
CA ASP A 17 -10.73 14.01 14.49
C ASP A 17 -11.04 12.54 14.34
N GLY A 18 -10.08 11.70 14.72
CA GLY A 18 -10.28 10.27 14.79
C GLY A 18 -9.84 9.57 13.51
N GLU A 19 -10.31 8.35 13.38
CA GLU A 19 -9.90 7.48 12.28
C GLU A 19 -10.44 7.97 10.95
N VAL A 20 -9.65 7.74 9.92
CA VAL A 20 -10.12 7.83 8.54
C VAL A 20 -10.58 6.42 8.15
N THR A 21 -11.78 6.34 7.59
CA THR A 21 -12.29 5.05 7.15
C THR A 21 -12.11 4.92 5.65
N LEU A 22 -11.38 3.91 5.25
CA LEU A 22 -11.20 3.59 3.83
C LEU A 22 -12.22 2.55 3.46
N SER A 23 -12.86 2.71 2.32
CA SER A 23 -13.89 1.77 1.89
C SER A 23 -13.89 1.62 0.38
N GLY A 24 -14.45 0.53 -0.06
CA GLY A 24 -14.62 0.24 -1.47
C GLY A 24 -15.71 -0.80 -1.62
N ALA A 25 -16.32 -0.86 -2.79
CA ALA A 25 -17.43 -1.78 -3.03
C ALA A 25 -16.95 -3.22 -2.85
N GLY A 26 -17.66 -3.97 -1.99
CA GLY A 26 -17.30 -5.36 -1.74
C GLY A 26 -16.06 -5.58 -0.92
N LEU A 27 -15.52 -4.53 -0.32
CA LEU A 27 -14.28 -4.63 0.47
C LEU A 27 -14.56 -4.33 1.94
N PRO A 28 -13.83 -4.97 2.86
CA PRO A 28 -13.94 -4.61 4.26
C PRO A 28 -13.46 -3.18 4.48
N ALA A 29 -14.13 -2.47 5.37
CA ALA A 29 -13.68 -1.14 5.74
C ALA A 29 -12.36 -1.23 6.50
N LEU A 30 -11.49 -0.24 6.30
CA LEU A 30 -10.17 -0.25 6.91
C LEU A 30 -9.93 1.08 7.60
N PRO A 31 -9.72 1.07 8.93
CA PRO A 31 -9.37 2.32 9.62
C PRO A 31 -7.91 2.67 9.40
N SER A 32 -7.64 3.94 9.24
CA SER A 32 -6.31 4.45 8.98
C SER A 32 -6.07 5.69 9.82
N MET A 33 -4.81 5.92 10.18
CA MET A 33 -4.40 7.08 10.95
C MET A 33 -3.05 7.55 10.43
N PRO A 34 -2.64 8.77 10.73
CA PRO A 34 -1.27 9.18 10.41
C PRO A 34 -0.27 8.25 11.10
N PRO A 35 0.90 8.05 10.52
CA PRO A 35 1.90 7.22 11.19
C PRO A 35 2.47 7.94 12.40
N PRO A 36 3.08 7.18 13.34
CA PRO A 36 3.65 7.81 14.53
C PRO A 36 4.65 8.92 14.23
N GLU A 37 5.35 8.84 13.10
CA GLU A 37 6.29 9.88 12.68
C GLU A 37 5.61 11.23 12.45
N PHE A 38 4.30 11.22 12.19
CA PHE A 38 3.50 12.44 12.06
C PHE A 38 2.53 12.54 13.22
N ASP A 39 2.96 12.08 14.39
CA ASP A 39 2.21 12.20 15.65
C ASP A 39 0.91 11.41 15.67
N GLY A 40 0.81 10.38 14.84
CA GLY A 40 -0.32 9.49 14.89
C GLY A 40 -0.16 8.41 15.96
N PRO A 41 -1.25 7.74 16.32
CA PRO A 41 -1.16 6.64 17.28
C PRO A 41 -0.58 5.40 16.64
N PRO A 42 0.06 4.53 17.44
CA PRO A 42 0.54 3.26 16.90
C PRO A 42 -0.62 2.29 16.68
N GLY A 43 -0.35 1.24 15.90
CA GLY A 43 -1.30 0.16 15.76
C GLY A 43 -2.28 0.32 14.62
N TYR A 44 -2.10 1.30 13.76
CA TYR A 44 -2.95 1.54 12.61
C TYR A 44 -2.17 1.46 11.32
N TRP A 45 -2.85 1.11 10.26
CA TRP A 45 -2.32 1.36 8.93
C TRP A 45 -2.30 2.86 8.69
N SER A 46 -1.36 3.30 7.88
CA SER A 46 -1.26 4.70 7.48
C SER A 46 -1.15 4.73 5.96
N PRO A 47 -1.30 5.90 5.34
CA PRO A 47 -1.10 5.99 3.88
C PRO A 47 0.27 5.47 3.47
N GLU A 48 1.30 5.75 4.27
CA GLU A 48 2.66 5.33 3.96
C GLU A 48 2.81 3.82 4.01
N THR A 49 2.29 3.18 5.05
CA THR A 49 2.38 1.72 5.14
C THR A 49 1.47 1.04 4.13
N LEU A 50 0.34 1.64 3.81
CA LEU A 50 -0.54 1.08 2.78
C LEU A 50 0.12 1.13 1.41
N LEU A 51 0.84 2.19 1.11
CA LEU A 51 1.55 2.27 -0.15
C LEU A 51 2.65 1.22 -0.23
N ALA A 52 3.43 1.07 0.84
CA ALA A 52 4.47 0.04 0.88
C ALA A 52 3.85 -1.36 0.77
N ALA A 53 2.72 -1.58 1.43
CA ALA A 53 2.04 -2.86 1.36
C ALA A 53 1.56 -3.16 -0.05
N ALA A 54 1.07 -2.14 -0.76
CA ALA A 54 0.62 -2.32 -2.14
C ALA A 54 1.76 -2.79 -3.03
N VAL A 55 2.95 -2.23 -2.84
CA VAL A 55 4.12 -2.63 -3.61
C VAL A 55 4.50 -4.08 -3.31
N ALA A 56 4.53 -4.45 -2.03
CA ALA A 56 4.88 -5.82 -1.64
C ALA A 56 3.86 -6.81 -2.18
N ASP A 57 2.58 -6.48 -2.06
CA ASP A 57 1.50 -7.32 -2.51
C ASP A 57 1.57 -7.54 -4.02
N CYS A 58 1.78 -6.47 -4.76
CA CYS A 58 1.90 -6.54 -6.20
C CYS A 58 3.06 -7.43 -6.61
N PHE A 59 4.19 -7.34 -5.90
CA PHE A 59 5.34 -8.17 -6.19
C PHE A 59 5.00 -9.65 -6.02
N VAL A 60 4.35 -10.00 -4.91
CA VAL A 60 4.01 -11.40 -4.64
C VAL A 60 3.03 -11.93 -5.69
N LEU A 61 2.01 -11.13 -6.02
CA LEU A 61 1.02 -11.56 -6.99
C LEU A 61 1.61 -11.69 -8.40
N SER A 62 2.52 -10.79 -8.75
CA SER A 62 3.22 -10.88 -10.03
C SER A 62 4.11 -12.10 -10.09
N PHE A 63 4.79 -12.41 -8.98
CA PHE A 63 5.61 -13.61 -8.90
C PHE A 63 4.74 -14.85 -9.13
N ARG A 64 3.59 -14.90 -8.48
CA ARG A 64 2.68 -16.03 -8.67
C ARG A 64 2.30 -16.20 -10.13
N ALA A 65 1.98 -15.11 -10.81
CA ALA A 65 1.56 -15.18 -12.20
C ALA A 65 2.68 -15.68 -13.08
N VAL A 66 3.89 -15.18 -12.88
CA VAL A 66 5.04 -15.60 -13.68
C VAL A 66 5.39 -17.05 -13.38
N ALA A 67 5.36 -17.45 -12.11
CA ALA A 67 5.67 -18.83 -11.75
C ALA A 67 4.67 -19.79 -12.37
N ARG A 68 3.40 -19.41 -12.37
CA ARG A 68 2.37 -20.26 -12.98
C ARG A 68 2.58 -20.38 -14.48
N ALA A 69 2.88 -19.28 -15.14
CA ALA A 69 3.10 -19.29 -16.58
C ALA A 69 4.34 -20.10 -16.95
N SER A 70 5.35 -20.08 -16.10
CA SER A 70 6.60 -20.81 -16.33
C SER A 70 6.58 -22.22 -15.77
N LYS A 71 5.49 -22.60 -15.14
CA LYS A 71 5.36 -23.91 -14.48
C LYS A 71 6.46 -24.14 -13.45
N PHE A 72 6.83 -23.06 -12.78
CA PHE A 72 7.82 -23.09 -11.71
C PHE A 72 7.14 -23.42 -10.40
N GLU A 73 7.56 -24.49 -9.74
CA GLU A 73 6.97 -24.90 -8.47
C GLU A 73 7.68 -24.22 -7.31
N TRP A 74 6.90 -23.80 -6.33
CA TRP A 74 7.45 -23.14 -5.17
C TRP A 74 6.46 -23.33 -4.01
N GLN A 75 6.89 -23.02 -2.79
CA GLN A 75 6.04 -23.27 -1.63
C GLN A 75 5.60 -22.00 -0.95
N SER A 76 6.49 -21.08 -0.70
CA SER A 76 6.10 -19.85 -0.04
C SER A 76 7.06 -18.74 -0.43
N LEU A 77 6.59 -17.51 -0.26
CA LEU A 77 7.37 -16.34 -0.58
C LEU A 77 7.01 -15.24 0.41
N THR A 78 8.01 -14.61 0.95
CA THR A 78 7.83 -13.42 1.77
C THR A 78 8.54 -12.28 1.08
N ALA A 79 7.85 -11.16 0.96
CA ALA A 79 8.44 -9.94 0.40
C ALA A 79 8.40 -8.86 1.46
N GLU A 80 9.50 -8.16 1.60
CA GLU A 80 9.62 -7.07 2.55
C GLU A 80 9.93 -5.81 1.77
N VAL A 81 9.15 -4.76 2.01
CA VAL A 81 9.31 -3.50 1.31
C VAL A 81 9.52 -2.40 2.33
N GLU A 82 10.56 -1.63 2.12
CA GLU A 82 10.86 -0.49 2.98
C GLU A 82 10.66 0.78 2.18
N GLY A 83 9.81 1.66 2.67
CA GLY A 83 9.62 2.97 2.07
C GLY A 83 10.34 4.00 2.92
N VAL A 84 11.04 4.91 2.27
CA VAL A 84 11.77 5.97 2.98
C VAL A 84 11.18 7.30 2.56
N LEU A 85 10.68 8.04 3.54
CA LEU A 85 10.19 9.39 3.32
C LEU A 85 11.24 10.34 3.85
N ALA A 86 11.74 11.19 2.97
CA ALA A 86 12.82 12.10 3.33
C ALA A 86 12.52 13.48 2.78
N PRO A 87 13.11 14.55 3.35
CA PRO A 87 12.92 15.86 2.78
C PRO A 87 13.44 15.91 1.36
N ARG A 88 12.73 16.65 0.53
CA ARG A 88 13.15 16.80 -0.86
C ARG A 88 14.42 17.60 -0.92
N GLU A 89 15.40 17.07 -1.65
CA GLU A 89 16.64 17.78 -1.91
C GLU A 89 16.46 18.65 -3.12
N ARG A 90 16.73 19.92 -2.98
CA ARG A 90 16.62 20.83 -4.12
C ARG A 90 17.92 20.86 -4.90
N HIS A 91 17.77 20.95 -6.20
CA HIS A 91 18.91 21.01 -7.08
C HIS A 91 19.79 22.22 -6.70
N GLY A 92 21.09 21.98 -6.55
CA GLY A 92 22.01 23.04 -6.19
C GLY A 92 22.15 23.25 -4.69
N GLU A 93 21.42 22.54 -3.87
CA GLU A 93 21.48 22.65 -2.42
C GLU A 93 22.01 21.38 -1.81
N ARG A 94 23.13 20.94 -2.27
CA ARG A 94 23.72 19.69 -1.80
C ARG A 94 24.34 19.89 -0.43
N ARG A 95 24.29 18.87 0.38
CA ARG A 95 24.85 18.89 1.74
C ARG A 95 26.01 17.94 1.83
#